data_f7e1f52c3f6a9b9ddccaa06812e10c23
#
_entry.id   f7e1f52c3f6a9b9ddccaa06812e10c23
#
_cell.length_a   1.000
_cell.length_b   1.000
_cell.length_c   1.000
_cell.angle_alpha   90.00
_cell.angle_beta   90.00
_cell.angle_gamma   90.00
#
_symmetry.space_group_name_H-M   'P 1'
#
loop_
_entity.id
_entity.type
_entity.pdbx_description
1 polymer ?
#
loop_
_entity_poly.entity_id
_entity_poly.type
_entity_poly.pdbx_seq_one_letter_code
_entity_poly.pdbx_strand_id
1 'polypeptide(L)'
;DIWSRGRVTLLGDAAHPMLQYMAQGAAMAMEDAVSLAGHISRAGENMEAAFVDYQRERYLRTGRVQLTARMYGEVYHAHGVARELRNQMLMPRTTEQGYESLAWLYDAA
;
A
#
# COMPACT_ATOMS: atom_id res chain seq x y z
N ASP A 1 2.69 9.45 -10.92
CA ASP A 1 3.10 8.16 -11.49
C ASP A 1 2.00 7.62 -12.40
N ILE A 2 2.39 7.06 -13.53
CA ILE A 2 1.46 6.51 -14.53
C ILE A 2 1.68 5.00 -14.58
N TRP A 3 0.63 4.22 -14.25
CA TRP A 3 0.67 2.76 -14.34
C TRP A 3 0.16 2.24 -15.67
N SER A 4 -0.70 3.02 -16.32
CA SER A 4 -1.45 2.59 -17.50
C SER A 4 -1.18 3.50 -18.68
N ARG A 5 -0.99 2.88 -19.86
CA ARG A 5 -0.86 3.59 -21.14
C ARG A 5 -1.53 2.76 -22.24
N GLY A 6 -2.62 3.27 -22.80
CA GLY A 6 -3.39 2.55 -23.80
C GLY A 6 -3.84 1.19 -23.26
N ARG A 7 -3.48 0.13 -23.94
CA ARG A 7 -3.85 -1.26 -23.60
C ARG A 7 -2.81 -2.00 -22.77
N VAL A 8 -1.99 -1.27 -22.02
CA VAL A 8 -0.98 -1.82 -21.09
C VAL A 8 -1.18 -1.20 -19.72
N THR A 9 -1.16 -2.00 -18.68
CA THR A 9 -1.13 -1.54 -17.28
C THR A 9 -0.15 -2.36 -16.46
N LEU A 10 0.37 -1.73 -15.39
CA LEU A 10 1.25 -2.36 -14.41
C LEU A 10 0.43 -2.88 -13.23
N LEU A 11 0.91 -3.93 -12.57
CA LEU A 11 0.28 -4.56 -11.41
C LEU A 11 1.35 -4.98 -10.41
N GLY A 12 1.03 -4.91 -9.11
CA GLY A 12 1.92 -5.35 -8.05
C GLY A 12 3.22 -4.57 -8.01
N ASP A 13 4.34 -5.23 -7.80
CA ASP A 13 5.66 -4.59 -7.65
C ASP A 13 6.09 -3.80 -8.88
N ALA A 14 5.58 -4.12 -10.07
CA ALA A 14 5.84 -3.33 -11.26
C ALA A 14 5.21 -1.93 -11.19
N ALA A 15 4.10 -1.78 -10.48
CA ALA A 15 3.40 -0.51 -10.29
C ALA A 15 3.83 0.20 -8.99
N HIS A 16 4.03 -0.54 -7.91
CA HIS A 16 4.27 -0.01 -6.58
C HIS A 16 5.24 -0.87 -5.76
N PRO A 17 6.52 -0.96 -6.16
CA PRO A 17 7.51 -1.69 -5.38
C PRO A 17 7.61 -1.10 -3.97
N MET A 18 7.66 -1.94 -2.95
CA MET A 18 7.67 -1.50 -1.57
C MET A 18 8.68 -2.25 -0.71
N LEU A 19 9.16 -1.59 0.34
CA LEU A 19 10.04 -2.20 1.32
C LEU A 19 9.28 -3.25 2.14
N GLN A 20 10.00 -4.26 2.62
CA GLN A 20 9.44 -5.44 3.32
C GLN A 20 8.85 -5.14 4.71
N TYR A 21 9.05 -3.95 5.26
CA TYR A 21 8.77 -3.65 6.68
C TYR A 21 7.31 -3.74 7.10
N MET A 22 6.38 -3.77 6.17
CA MET A 22 4.97 -4.05 6.45
C MET A 22 4.51 -5.43 5.97
N ALA A 23 5.35 -6.16 5.25
CA ALA A 23 5.04 -7.46 4.65
C ALA A 23 3.77 -7.44 3.76
N GLN A 24 3.48 -6.33 3.08
CA GLN A 24 2.23 -6.10 2.35
C GLN A 24 2.35 -6.19 0.82
N GLY A 25 3.55 -6.41 0.26
CA GLY A 25 3.73 -6.45 -1.19
C GLY A 25 2.82 -7.44 -1.89
N ALA A 26 2.81 -8.69 -1.44
CA ALA A 26 1.95 -9.73 -2.00
C ALA A 26 0.45 -9.45 -1.78
N ALA A 27 0.07 -8.95 -0.60
CA ALA A 27 -1.32 -8.59 -0.31
C ALA A 27 -1.82 -7.49 -1.27
N MET A 28 -1.02 -6.43 -1.46
CA MET A 28 -1.37 -5.35 -2.40
C MET A 28 -1.47 -5.86 -3.84
N ALA A 29 -0.60 -6.76 -4.28
CA ALA A 29 -0.67 -7.36 -5.60
C ALA A 29 -1.95 -8.22 -5.78
N MET A 30 -2.38 -8.95 -4.76
CA MET A 30 -3.64 -9.71 -4.79
C MET A 30 -4.86 -8.77 -4.84
N GLU A 31 -4.88 -7.71 -4.05
CA GLU A 31 -5.93 -6.69 -4.12
C GLU A 31 -5.98 -6.03 -5.51
N ASP A 32 -4.82 -5.73 -6.10
CA ASP A 32 -4.73 -5.18 -7.45
C ASP A 32 -5.36 -6.11 -8.49
N ALA A 33 -5.08 -7.41 -8.40
CA ALA A 33 -5.62 -8.38 -9.33
C ALA A 33 -7.15 -8.45 -9.27
N VAL A 34 -7.71 -8.41 -8.06
CA VAL A 34 -9.17 -8.38 -7.85
C VAL A 34 -9.78 -7.09 -8.38
N SER A 35 -9.19 -5.94 -8.06
CA SER A 35 -9.64 -4.63 -8.53
C SER A 35 -9.60 -4.55 -10.06
N LEU A 36 -8.47 -4.92 -10.66
CA LEU A 36 -8.30 -4.90 -12.11
C LEU A 36 -9.31 -5.82 -12.83
N ALA A 37 -9.49 -7.04 -12.34
CA ALA A 37 -10.47 -7.98 -12.89
C ALA A 37 -11.89 -7.42 -12.82
N GLY A 38 -12.25 -6.77 -11.70
CA GLY A 38 -13.54 -6.11 -11.55
C GLY A 38 -13.76 -4.96 -12.54
N HIS A 39 -12.77 -4.11 -12.74
CA HIS A 39 -12.85 -3.02 -13.72
C HIS A 39 -12.95 -3.54 -15.16
N ILE A 40 -12.15 -4.54 -15.52
CA ILE A 40 -12.24 -5.19 -16.85
C ILE A 40 -13.63 -5.77 -17.09
N SER A 41 -14.17 -6.50 -16.11
CA SER A 41 -15.50 -7.11 -16.23
C SER A 41 -16.62 -6.08 -16.46
N ARG A 42 -16.52 -4.91 -15.82
CA ARG A 42 -17.53 -3.84 -15.96
C ARG A 42 -17.37 -3.00 -17.24
N ALA A 43 -16.16 -2.88 -17.74
CA ALA A 43 -15.85 -1.99 -18.87
C ALA A 43 -16.23 -2.59 -20.26
N GLY A 44 -16.52 -3.89 -20.35
CA GLY A 44 -16.77 -4.56 -21.62
C GLY A 44 -15.56 -4.47 -22.55
N GLU A 45 -15.72 -3.82 -23.69
CA GLU A 45 -14.63 -3.68 -24.68
C GLU A 45 -13.68 -2.49 -24.39
N ASN A 46 -14.03 -1.61 -23.46
CA ASN A 46 -13.23 -0.41 -23.16
C ASN A 46 -12.14 -0.68 -22.11
N MET A 47 -11.13 -1.43 -22.52
CA MET A 47 -10.00 -1.82 -21.65
C MET A 47 -9.19 -0.62 -21.13
N GLU A 48 -9.05 0.42 -21.94
CA GLU A 48 -8.28 1.61 -21.53
C GLU A 48 -8.96 2.33 -20.36
N ALA A 49 -10.28 2.45 -20.38
CA ALA A 49 -11.04 3.01 -19.27
C ALA A 49 -10.93 2.13 -18.01
N ALA A 50 -11.00 0.81 -18.16
CA ALA A 50 -10.81 -0.13 -17.04
C ALA A 50 -9.47 0.06 -16.35
N PHE A 51 -8.39 0.24 -17.11
CA PHE A 51 -7.04 0.43 -16.56
C PHE A 51 -6.89 1.77 -15.84
N VAL A 52 -7.50 2.84 -16.38
CA VAL A 52 -7.50 4.15 -15.70
C VAL A 52 -8.26 4.09 -14.38
N ASP A 53 -9.42 3.45 -14.35
CA ASP A 53 -10.23 3.35 -13.13
C ASP A 53 -9.58 2.44 -12.08
N TYR A 54 -8.96 1.34 -12.50
CA TYR A 54 -8.11 0.51 -11.64
C TYR A 54 -6.99 1.33 -11.00
N GLN A 55 -6.22 2.09 -11.77
CA GLN A 55 -5.15 2.94 -11.25
C GLN A 55 -5.68 3.95 -10.24
N ARG A 56 -6.81 4.62 -10.52
CA ARG A 56 -7.42 5.59 -9.59
C ARG A 56 -7.83 4.97 -8.27
N GLU A 57 -8.38 3.77 -8.29
CA GLU A 57 -8.78 3.06 -7.08
C GLU A 57 -7.57 2.66 -6.23
N ARG A 58 -6.52 2.16 -6.86
CA ARG A 58 -5.39 1.54 -6.16
C ARG A 58 -4.27 2.51 -5.75
N TYR A 59 -4.10 3.59 -6.49
CA TYR A 59 -2.96 4.49 -6.38
C TYR A 59 -2.69 5.01 -4.95
N LEU A 60 -3.72 5.56 -4.29
CA LEU A 60 -3.54 6.14 -2.95
C LEU A 60 -3.35 5.07 -1.88
N ARG A 61 -4.05 3.93 -1.99
CA ARG A 61 -3.91 2.84 -1.04
C ARG A 61 -2.51 2.23 -1.07
N THR A 62 -2.03 1.88 -2.25
CA THR A 62 -0.67 1.32 -2.42
C THR A 62 0.42 2.34 -2.07
N GLY A 63 0.22 3.60 -2.43
CA GLY A 63 1.12 4.70 -2.06
C GLY A 63 1.22 4.89 -0.55
N ARG A 64 0.11 4.78 0.17
CA ARG A 64 0.12 4.82 1.64
C ARG A 64 0.92 3.67 2.23
N VAL A 65 0.79 2.45 1.70
CA VAL A 65 1.57 1.29 2.14
C VAL A 65 3.07 1.50 1.86
N GLN A 66 3.44 1.99 0.66
CA GLN A 66 4.82 2.30 0.32
C GLN A 66 5.46 3.29 1.29
N LEU A 67 4.78 4.41 1.57
CA LEU A 67 5.28 5.46 2.48
C LEU A 67 5.38 4.94 3.91
N THR A 68 4.38 4.21 4.37
CA THR A 68 4.37 3.63 5.71
C THR A 68 5.49 2.59 5.87
N ALA A 69 5.73 1.74 4.87
CA ALA A 69 6.82 0.78 4.89
C ALA A 69 8.19 1.47 5.01
N ARG A 70 8.41 2.58 4.32
CA ARG A 70 9.63 3.38 4.45
C ARG A 70 9.79 3.94 5.87
N MET A 71 8.72 4.51 6.41
CA MET A 71 8.71 5.04 7.77
C MET A 71 9.04 3.95 8.80
N TYR A 72 8.45 2.77 8.68
CA TYR A 72 8.78 1.64 9.56
C TYR A 72 10.24 1.19 9.42
N GLY A 73 10.81 1.23 8.23
CA GLY A 73 12.23 0.96 8.04
C GLY A 73 13.12 1.90 8.85
N GLU A 74 12.83 3.20 8.84
CA GLU A 74 13.53 4.19 9.65
C GLU A 74 13.31 3.96 11.15
N VAL A 75 12.09 3.66 11.56
CA VAL A 75 11.75 3.35 12.97
C VAL A 75 12.52 2.12 13.47
N TYR A 76 12.59 1.04 12.67
CA TYR A 76 13.29 -0.17 13.06
C TYR A 76 14.81 0.02 13.16
N HIS A 77 15.39 0.86 12.32
CA HIS A 77 16.83 1.10 12.26
C HIS A 77 17.27 2.36 12.98
N ALA A 78 16.39 2.99 13.75
CA ALA A 78 16.72 4.21 14.50
C ALA A 78 17.86 3.97 15.48
N HIS A 79 18.82 4.91 15.54
CA HIS A 79 19.96 4.88 16.44
C HIS A 79 20.18 6.24 17.11
N GLY A 80 21.06 6.29 18.11
CA GLY A 80 21.34 7.52 18.85
C GLY A 80 20.07 8.14 19.45
N VAL A 81 19.97 9.44 19.39
CA VAL A 81 18.83 10.23 19.91
C VAL A 81 17.50 9.80 19.25
N ALA A 82 17.50 9.48 17.96
CA ALA A 82 16.31 9.03 17.28
C ALA A 82 15.75 7.73 17.88
N ARG A 83 16.61 6.79 18.27
CA ARG A 83 16.20 5.57 18.98
C ARG A 83 15.58 5.87 20.34
N GLU A 84 16.17 6.78 21.09
CA GLU A 84 15.67 7.14 22.41
C GLU A 84 14.29 7.81 22.31
N LEU A 85 14.11 8.75 21.41
CA LEU A 85 12.82 9.40 21.16
C LEU A 85 11.77 8.41 20.68
N ARG A 86 12.11 7.52 19.74
CA ARG A 86 11.21 6.43 19.30
C ARG A 86 10.74 5.58 20.49
N ASN A 87 11.67 5.17 21.36
CA ASN A 87 11.33 4.33 22.51
C ASN A 87 10.39 5.07 23.47
N GLN A 88 10.63 6.35 23.74
CA GLN A 88 9.72 7.17 24.55
C GLN A 88 8.33 7.27 23.96
N MET A 89 8.20 7.31 22.62
CA MET A 89 6.91 7.36 21.94
C MET A 89 6.18 6.02 21.91
N LEU A 90 6.92 4.91 21.82
CA LEU A 90 6.32 3.58 21.65
C LEU A 90 6.03 2.87 22.98
N MET A 91 6.90 3.02 23.98
CA MET A 91 6.76 2.32 25.27
C MET A 91 5.43 2.55 25.99
N PRO A 92 4.85 3.77 26.00
CA PRO A 92 3.57 3.98 26.69
C PRO A 92 2.35 3.50 25.88
N ARG A 93 2.51 3.03 24.63
CA ARG A 93 1.40 2.61 23.79
C ARG A 93 0.82 1.28 24.26
N THR A 94 -0.51 1.21 24.30
CA THR A 94 -1.22 -0.04 24.58
C THR A 94 -1.32 -0.90 23.30
N THR A 95 -1.65 -2.19 23.49
CA THR A 95 -1.91 -3.12 22.37
C THR A 95 -3.06 -2.62 21.49
N GLU A 96 -4.13 -2.09 22.10
CA GLU A 96 -5.29 -1.53 21.40
C GLU A 96 -4.88 -0.38 20.50
N GLN A 97 -4.09 0.57 21.00
CA GLN A 97 -3.57 1.68 20.20
C GLN A 97 -2.69 1.20 19.05
N GLY A 98 -1.97 0.10 19.24
CA GLY A 98 -1.22 -0.57 18.18
C GLY A 98 -2.14 -1.06 17.07
N TYR A 99 -3.21 -1.77 17.41
CA TYR A 99 -4.19 -2.26 16.44
C TYR A 99 -4.93 -1.14 15.72
N GLU A 100 -5.41 -0.13 16.46
CA GLU A 100 -6.07 1.04 15.87
C GLU A 100 -5.20 1.74 14.82
N SER A 101 -3.89 1.82 15.07
CA SER A 101 -2.96 2.44 14.13
C SER A 101 -2.81 1.69 12.80
N LEU A 102 -3.23 0.42 12.74
CA LEU A 102 -3.18 -0.44 11.56
C LEU A 102 -4.57 -0.76 10.97
N ALA A 103 -5.65 -0.31 11.60
CA ALA A 103 -7.03 -0.58 11.17
C ALA A 103 -7.25 -0.19 9.70
N TRP A 104 -6.70 0.95 9.27
CA TRP A 104 -6.79 1.40 7.87
C TRP A 104 -6.26 0.39 6.85
N LEU A 105 -5.34 -0.48 7.26
CA LEU A 105 -4.75 -1.50 6.38
C LEU A 105 -5.61 -2.76 6.33
N TYR A 106 -6.12 -3.20 7.47
CA TYR A 106 -6.79 -4.50 7.61
C TYR A 106 -8.31 -4.40 7.56
N ASP A 107 -8.90 -3.28 7.98
CA ASP A 107 -10.36 -3.11 8.04
C ASP A 107 -10.95 -2.47 6.77
N ALA A 108 -10.12 -2.02 5.85
CA ALA A 108 -10.53 -1.32 4.62
C ALA A 108 -10.86 -2.25 3.44
N ALA A 109 -11.31 -3.42 3.75
CA ALA A 109 -11.75 -4.35 2.70
C ALA A 109 -13.15 -3.99 2.17
#